data_07e330c9a8ed5e3fb4eaadc5e217ec40
#
_entry.id   07e330c9a8ed5e3fb4eaadc5e217ec40
#
_cell.length_a   1.000
_cell.length_b   1.000
_cell.length_c   1.000
_cell.angle_alpha   90.00
_cell.angle_beta   90.00
_cell.angle_gamma   90.00
#
_symmetry.space_group_name_H-M   'P 1'
#
loop_
_entity.id
_entity.type
_entity.pdbx_description
1 polymer ?
#
loop_
_entity_poly.entity_id
_entity_poly.type
_entity_poly.pdbx_seq_one_letter_code
_entity_poly.pdbx_strand_id
1 'polypeptide(L)'
;MSQSVDRALTLLGSLGDGPLSLEQAASSLGVHKSTALRLLRTLEEHGFVRRQPDLRYRVGGRVLSLAHRALEDFDVRQVAAPYLAALNARCGYTVQLAVLHDGEVLYLDEVAGPWAARPSRIGRRAPVTGTAVGRVLLAGLPADGPCEETELAAVRVRGWAAESAEHREPVTCVAAPVAGSGGRTVAACALSAPASQVRPAELARMVPELLCTAEAISLAYGGSPTPRWCENRCGARPAGRASRTSGRASAARRR
;
A
#
# COMPACT_ATOMS: atom_id res chain seq x y z
N MET A 1 -27.80 13.56 -7.09
CA MET A 1 -27.14 12.70 -6.08
C MET A 1 -27.96 12.71 -4.80
N SER A 2 -28.06 11.57 -4.08
CA SER A 2 -28.82 11.53 -2.82
C SER A 2 -27.99 12.15 -1.69
N GLN A 3 -28.42 13.31 -1.20
CA GLN A 3 -27.76 14.05 -0.11
C GLN A 3 -27.59 13.22 1.17
N SER A 4 -28.52 12.29 1.44
CA SER A 4 -28.42 11.39 2.61
C SER A 4 -27.29 10.37 2.47
N VAL A 5 -27.08 9.83 1.27
CA VAL A 5 -25.97 8.89 0.99
C VAL A 5 -24.63 9.60 1.07
N ASP A 6 -24.52 10.78 0.47
CA ASP A 6 -23.31 11.60 0.51
C ASP A 6 -22.89 11.91 1.95
N ARG A 7 -23.83 12.38 2.79
CA ARG A 7 -23.60 12.61 4.21
C ARG A 7 -23.19 11.37 4.99
N ALA A 8 -23.79 10.21 4.69
CA ALA A 8 -23.44 8.96 5.36
C ALA A 8 -22.00 8.52 5.03
N LEU A 9 -21.58 8.65 3.77
CA LEU A 9 -20.21 8.36 3.33
C LEU A 9 -19.20 9.34 3.92
N THR A 10 -19.50 10.63 3.95
CA THR A 10 -18.68 11.66 4.61
C THR A 10 -18.48 11.35 6.09
N LEU A 11 -19.55 10.95 6.77
CA LEU A 11 -19.48 10.56 8.19
C LEU A 11 -18.61 9.33 8.43
N LEU A 12 -18.71 8.31 7.57
CA LEU A 12 -17.82 7.14 7.64
C LEU A 12 -16.36 7.51 7.43
N GLY A 13 -16.07 8.41 6.49
CA GLY A 13 -14.72 8.93 6.29
C GLY A 13 -14.17 9.61 7.56
N SER A 14 -14.95 10.50 8.17
CA SER A 14 -14.57 11.19 9.42
C SER A 14 -14.34 10.24 10.59
N LEU A 15 -15.10 9.14 10.67
CA LEU A 15 -14.90 8.09 11.68
C LEU A 15 -13.63 7.25 11.45
N GLY A 16 -13.09 7.27 10.24
CA GLY A 16 -11.81 6.65 9.91
C GLY A 16 -10.62 7.31 10.62
N ASP A 17 -10.70 8.61 10.90
CA ASP A 17 -9.67 9.37 11.62
C ASP A 17 -9.73 9.20 13.15
N GLY A 18 -10.82 8.66 13.68
CA GLY A 18 -10.99 8.39 15.09
C GLY A 18 -12.43 8.41 15.58
N PRO A 19 -12.63 8.12 16.88
CA PRO A 19 -13.98 8.10 17.45
C PRO A 19 -14.57 9.51 17.54
N LEU A 20 -15.84 9.67 17.15
CA LEU A 20 -16.56 10.93 17.20
C LEU A 20 -17.71 10.87 18.22
N SER A 21 -17.94 11.97 18.93
CA SER A 21 -19.19 12.21 19.66
C SER A 21 -20.30 12.57 18.68
N LEU A 22 -21.57 12.55 19.13
CA LEU A 22 -22.70 13.01 18.33
C LEU A 22 -22.55 14.48 17.89
N GLU A 23 -22.01 15.31 18.77
CA GLU A 23 -21.74 16.72 18.48
C GLU A 23 -20.71 16.88 17.37
N GLN A 24 -19.59 16.16 17.47
CA GLN A 24 -18.54 16.18 16.47
C GLN A 24 -19.03 15.66 15.10
N ALA A 25 -19.82 14.57 15.10
CA ALA A 25 -20.44 14.05 13.89
C ALA A 25 -21.43 15.04 13.25
N ALA A 26 -22.22 15.75 14.04
CA ALA A 26 -23.13 16.79 13.54
C ALA A 26 -22.36 17.99 12.95
N SER A 27 -21.30 18.42 13.63
CA SER A 27 -20.43 19.52 13.20
C SER A 27 -19.69 19.18 11.90
N SER A 28 -19.13 17.98 11.77
CA SER A 28 -18.39 17.57 10.55
C SER A 28 -19.27 17.53 9.30
N LEU A 29 -20.57 17.30 9.48
CA LEU A 29 -21.56 17.29 8.38
C LEU A 29 -22.26 18.64 8.17
N GLY A 30 -22.07 19.59 9.06
CA GLY A 30 -22.83 20.87 9.05
C GLY A 30 -24.34 20.68 9.21
N VAL A 31 -24.78 19.71 10.03
CA VAL A 31 -26.20 19.38 10.23
C VAL A 31 -26.61 19.43 11.69
N HIS A 32 -27.94 19.45 11.93
CA HIS A 32 -28.47 19.34 13.29
C HIS A 32 -28.22 17.94 13.89
N LYS A 33 -28.03 17.86 15.22
CA LYS A 33 -27.77 16.60 15.97
C LYS A 33 -28.77 15.50 15.67
N SER A 34 -30.05 15.84 15.50
CA SER A 34 -31.08 14.83 15.15
C SER A 34 -30.85 14.17 13.79
N THR A 35 -30.33 14.91 12.81
CA THR A 35 -29.99 14.37 11.50
C THR A 35 -28.75 13.47 11.58
N ALA A 36 -27.69 13.91 12.28
CA ALA A 36 -26.51 13.11 12.50
C ALA A 36 -26.85 11.80 13.26
N LEU A 37 -27.68 11.90 14.31
CA LEU A 37 -28.11 10.73 15.08
C LEU A 37 -28.88 9.71 14.21
N ARG A 38 -29.74 10.15 13.30
CA ARG A 38 -30.45 9.27 12.38
C ARG A 38 -29.49 8.55 11.44
N LEU A 39 -28.51 9.26 10.88
CA LEU A 39 -27.48 8.64 10.03
C LEU A 39 -26.62 7.64 10.80
N LEU A 40 -26.17 7.99 12.01
CA LEU A 40 -25.40 7.09 12.88
C LEU A 40 -26.17 5.80 13.22
N ARG A 41 -27.47 5.92 13.56
CA ARG A 41 -28.33 4.75 13.83
C ARG A 41 -28.45 3.84 12.61
N THR A 42 -28.73 4.40 11.44
CA THR A 42 -28.80 3.60 10.20
C THR A 42 -27.47 2.89 9.91
N LEU A 43 -26.34 3.59 10.05
CA LEU A 43 -25.01 2.99 9.87
C LEU A 43 -24.71 1.92 10.92
N GLU A 44 -25.19 2.08 12.16
CA GLU A 44 -25.05 1.11 13.24
C GLU A 44 -25.90 -0.13 13.00
N GLU A 45 -27.17 0.02 12.58
CA GLU A 45 -28.06 -1.08 12.18
C GLU A 45 -27.47 -1.95 11.07
N HIS A 46 -26.73 -1.33 10.14
CA HIS A 46 -26.00 -2.03 9.06
C HIS A 46 -24.59 -2.48 9.43
N GLY A 47 -24.15 -2.27 10.69
CA GLY A 47 -22.85 -2.69 11.21
C GLY A 47 -21.64 -1.88 10.70
N PHE A 48 -21.85 -0.75 10.02
CA PHE A 48 -20.79 0.14 9.55
C PHE A 48 -20.22 1.03 10.66
N VAL A 49 -21.03 1.29 11.68
CA VAL A 49 -20.68 2.07 12.87
C VAL A 49 -21.02 1.23 14.10
N ARG A 50 -20.31 1.46 15.19
CA ARG A 50 -20.65 0.96 16.53
C ARG A 50 -20.54 2.08 17.54
N ARG A 51 -21.49 2.14 18.47
CA ARG A 51 -21.42 3.01 19.63
C ARG A 51 -20.61 2.36 20.74
N GLN A 52 -19.76 3.14 21.39
CA GLN A 52 -18.95 2.70 22.51
C GLN A 52 -19.62 3.01 23.86
N PRO A 53 -19.15 2.43 24.98
CA PRO A 53 -19.66 2.74 26.32
C PRO A 53 -19.50 4.22 26.71
N ASP A 54 -18.48 4.90 26.19
CA ASP A 54 -18.23 6.33 26.37
C ASP A 54 -19.12 7.23 25.47
N LEU A 55 -20.15 6.65 24.87
CA LEU A 55 -21.12 7.28 23.96
C LEU A 55 -20.53 7.81 22.64
N ARG A 56 -19.26 7.52 22.35
CA ARG A 56 -18.65 7.83 21.05
C ARG A 56 -18.95 6.75 20.02
N TYR A 57 -18.90 7.13 18.77
CA TYR A 57 -19.09 6.27 17.62
C TYR A 57 -17.75 5.94 16.98
N ARG A 58 -17.57 4.69 16.56
CA ARG A 58 -16.41 4.20 15.80
C ARG A 58 -16.86 3.42 14.57
N VAL A 59 -15.93 3.21 13.65
CA VAL A 59 -16.09 2.29 12.53
C VAL A 59 -16.45 0.89 13.06
N GLY A 60 -17.48 0.27 12.45
CA GLY A 60 -17.99 -1.05 12.79
C GLY A 60 -17.35 -2.18 11.98
N GLY A 61 -17.60 -3.44 12.40
CA GLY A 61 -16.98 -4.62 11.80
C GLY A 61 -17.35 -4.88 10.34
N ARG A 62 -18.49 -4.34 9.86
CA ARG A 62 -18.89 -4.48 8.45
C ARG A 62 -17.87 -3.92 7.48
N VAL A 63 -17.19 -2.82 7.87
CA VAL A 63 -16.11 -2.21 7.06
C VAL A 63 -14.94 -3.16 6.89
N LEU A 64 -14.56 -3.93 7.93
CA LEU A 64 -13.49 -4.93 7.84
C LEU A 64 -13.84 -6.03 6.81
N SER A 65 -15.08 -6.50 6.82
CA SER A 65 -15.53 -7.53 5.87
C SER A 65 -15.52 -7.04 4.42
N LEU A 66 -15.87 -5.77 4.19
CA LEU A 66 -15.82 -5.17 2.85
C LEU A 66 -14.39 -4.90 2.42
N ALA A 67 -13.55 -4.37 3.33
CA ALA A 67 -12.14 -4.13 3.06
C ALA A 67 -11.39 -5.43 2.73
N HIS A 68 -11.67 -6.53 3.46
CA HIS A 68 -11.08 -7.83 3.17
C HIS A 68 -11.38 -8.29 1.74
N ARG A 69 -12.66 -8.24 1.33
CA ARG A 69 -13.05 -8.60 -0.04
C ARG A 69 -12.43 -7.68 -1.09
N ALA A 70 -12.42 -6.37 -0.84
CA ALA A 70 -11.81 -5.42 -1.76
C ALA A 70 -10.30 -5.64 -1.90
N LEU A 71 -9.62 -6.09 -0.83
CA LEU A 71 -8.19 -6.41 -0.87
C LEU A 71 -7.89 -7.74 -1.57
N GLU A 72 -8.86 -8.68 -1.63
CA GLU A 72 -8.73 -9.92 -2.40
C GLU A 72 -8.60 -9.66 -3.91
N ASP A 73 -9.16 -8.56 -4.42
CA ASP A 73 -9.04 -8.14 -5.82
C ASP A 73 -7.62 -7.65 -6.18
N PHE A 74 -6.74 -7.45 -5.18
CA PHE A 74 -5.35 -7.05 -5.39
C PHE A 74 -4.39 -8.22 -5.17
N ASP A 75 -4.31 -9.12 -6.13
CA ASP A 75 -3.41 -10.29 -6.09
C ASP A 75 -1.95 -9.92 -5.78
N VAL A 76 -1.50 -8.75 -6.22
CA VAL A 76 -0.14 -8.26 -5.96
C VAL A 76 0.16 -8.11 -4.46
N ARG A 77 -0.84 -7.79 -3.63
CA ARG A 77 -0.70 -7.70 -2.17
C ARG A 77 -0.34 -9.06 -1.57
N GLN A 78 -1.07 -10.11 -1.93
CA GLN A 78 -0.84 -11.47 -1.41
C GLN A 78 0.54 -11.98 -1.82
N VAL A 79 0.92 -11.74 -3.08
CA VAL A 79 2.24 -12.12 -3.59
C VAL A 79 3.36 -11.36 -2.89
N ALA A 80 3.19 -10.06 -2.66
CA ALA A 80 4.22 -9.19 -2.08
C ALA A 80 4.46 -9.43 -0.57
N ALA A 81 3.42 -9.78 0.20
CA ALA A 81 3.47 -9.84 1.66
C ALA A 81 4.69 -10.55 2.26
N PRO A 82 5.10 -11.76 1.82
CA PRO A 82 6.29 -12.42 2.37
C PRO A 82 7.60 -11.68 2.07
N TYR A 83 7.69 -11.00 0.93
CA TYR A 83 8.87 -10.22 0.54
C TYR A 83 8.99 -8.93 1.34
N LEU A 84 7.86 -8.25 1.61
CA LEU A 84 7.82 -7.06 2.46
C LEU A 84 8.27 -7.41 3.89
N ALA A 85 7.77 -8.50 4.46
CA ALA A 85 8.15 -8.98 5.78
C ALA A 85 9.66 -9.33 5.85
N ALA A 86 10.18 -10.01 4.83
CA ALA A 86 11.60 -10.35 4.74
C ALA A 86 12.48 -9.10 4.60
N LEU A 87 12.08 -8.11 3.82
CA LEU A 87 12.81 -6.85 3.69
C LEU A 87 12.82 -6.06 5.02
N ASN A 88 11.65 -5.94 5.67
CA ASN A 88 11.55 -5.28 6.97
C ASN A 88 12.45 -5.94 8.03
N ALA A 89 12.45 -7.27 8.11
CA ALA A 89 13.29 -8.03 9.06
C ALA A 89 14.79 -7.77 8.84
N ARG A 90 15.23 -7.53 7.58
CA ARG A 90 16.64 -7.25 7.27
C ARG A 90 17.04 -5.81 7.53
N CYS A 91 16.18 -4.85 7.17
CA CYS A 91 16.55 -3.44 7.20
C CYS A 91 16.01 -2.68 8.41
N GLY A 92 14.96 -3.18 9.06
CA GLY A 92 14.31 -2.52 10.20
C GLY A 92 13.49 -1.29 9.85
N TYR A 93 13.40 -0.86 8.58
CA TYR A 93 12.57 0.26 8.16
C TYR A 93 11.11 -0.16 7.94
N THR A 94 10.18 0.79 7.97
CA THR A 94 8.80 0.53 7.54
C THR A 94 8.81 0.23 6.04
N VAL A 95 8.24 -0.92 5.65
CA VAL A 95 8.11 -1.37 4.26
C VAL A 95 6.66 -1.26 3.84
N GLN A 96 6.40 -0.69 2.69
CA GLN A 96 5.05 -0.41 2.19
C GLN A 96 4.87 -0.93 0.77
N LEU A 97 3.64 -1.35 0.46
CA LEU A 97 3.18 -1.64 -0.89
C LEU A 97 2.05 -0.69 -1.23
N ALA A 98 2.10 -0.06 -2.40
CA ALA A 98 1.04 0.82 -2.84
C ALA A 98 0.81 0.71 -4.35
N VAL A 99 -0.38 1.10 -4.78
CA VAL A 99 -0.82 1.12 -6.18
C VAL A 99 -1.34 2.50 -6.57
N LEU A 100 -1.45 2.74 -7.87
CA LEU A 100 -2.20 3.88 -8.40
C LEU A 100 -3.67 3.47 -8.51
N HIS A 101 -4.55 4.20 -7.82
CA HIS A 101 -5.98 3.94 -7.80
C HIS A 101 -6.75 5.27 -7.83
N ASP A 102 -7.62 5.45 -8.82
CA ASP A 102 -8.40 6.68 -9.05
C ASP A 102 -7.55 7.97 -9.09
N GLY A 103 -6.34 7.89 -9.66
CA GLY A 103 -5.43 9.04 -9.76
C GLY A 103 -4.66 9.37 -8.48
N GLU A 104 -4.78 8.57 -7.43
CA GLU A 104 -4.08 8.72 -6.15
C GLU A 104 -3.25 7.47 -5.81
N VAL A 105 -2.27 7.62 -4.92
CA VAL A 105 -1.58 6.50 -4.29
C VAL A 105 -2.51 5.85 -3.27
N LEU A 106 -2.76 4.55 -3.39
CA LEU A 106 -3.46 3.75 -2.38
C LEU A 106 -2.50 2.75 -1.75
N TYR A 107 -2.31 2.83 -0.43
CA TYR A 107 -1.46 1.89 0.30
C TYR A 107 -2.22 0.58 0.55
N LEU A 108 -1.69 -0.53 0.03
CA LEU A 108 -2.30 -1.87 0.14
C LEU A 108 -1.78 -2.66 1.33
N ASP A 109 -0.48 -2.51 1.66
CA ASP A 109 0.15 -3.26 2.73
C ASP A 109 1.27 -2.46 3.39
N GLU A 110 1.57 -2.80 4.66
CA GLU A 110 2.59 -2.16 5.45
C GLU A 110 3.15 -3.11 6.51
N VAL A 111 4.46 -3.25 6.55
CA VAL A 111 5.17 -3.89 7.66
C VAL A 111 5.91 -2.80 8.42
N ALA A 112 5.46 -2.54 9.66
CA ALA A 112 5.94 -1.45 10.47
C ALA A 112 7.39 -1.66 10.92
N GLY A 113 8.22 -0.61 10.88
CA GLY A 113 9.53 -0.56 11.51
C GLY A 113 9.45 -0.05 12.96
N PRO A 114 10.56 -0.05 13.70
CA PRO A 114 10.60 0.32 15.13
C PRO A 114 10.21 1.79 15.41
N TRP A 115 10.30 2.66 14.41
CA TRP A 115 9.90 4.07 14.52
C TRP A 115 8.47 4.35 14.05
N ALA A 116 7.68 3.30 13.79
CA ALA A 116 6.29 3.44 13.36
C ALA A 116 5.39 3.89 14.52
N ALA A 117 5.58 5.10 15.01
CA ALA A 117 4.71 5.73 16.02
C ALA A 117 3.35 6.18 15.44
N ARG A 118 3.00 5.78 14.21
CA ARG A 118 1.84 6.25 13.46
C ARG A 118 0.84 5.14 13.19
N PRO A 119 -0.46 5.48 13.04
CA PRO A 119 -1.43 4.54 12.52
C PRO A 119 -0.99 4.00 11.17
N SER A 120 -1.23 2.71 10.92
CA SER A 120 -0.93 2.07 9.62
C SER A 120 -1.49 2.88 8.45
N ARG A 121 -0.77 2.88 7.34
CA ARG A 121 -1.21 3.53 6.10
C ARG A 121 -2.11 2.66 5.24
N ILE A 122 -2.31 1.40 5.57
CA ILE A 122 -3.19 0.49 4.80
C ILE A 122 -4.57 1.12 4.61
N GLY A 123 -5.03 1.20 3.35
CA GLY A 123 -6.27 1.84 2.96
C GLY A 123 -6.22 3.37 2.90
N ARG A 124 -5.11 4.02 3.28
CA ARG A 124 -4.95 5.47 3.14
C ARG A 124 -4.56 5.84 1.71
N ARG A 125 -4.95 7.05 1.32
CA ARG A 125 -4.60 7.66 0.05
C ARG A 125 -3.56 8.77 0.24
N ALA A 126 -2.75 8.99 -0.79
CA ALA A 126 -1.81 10.10 -0.85
C ALA A 126 -1.73 10.66 -2.28
N PRO A 127 -1.34 11.94 -2.44
CA PRO A 127 -1.12 12.50 -3.76
C PRO A 127 -0.03 11.74 -4.53
N VAL A 128 -0.21 11.61 -5.83
CA VAL A 128 0.83 11.03 -6.72
C VAL A 128 2.01 11.97 -6.91
N THR A 129 1.78 13.27 -6.83
CA THR A 129 2.83 14.30 -6.91
C THR A 129 3.46 14.51 -5.53
N GLY A 130 4.79 14.70 -5.48
CA GLY A 130 5.52 14.96 -4.23
C GLY A 130 5.83 13.71 -3.39
N THR A 131 5.35 12.51 -3.74
CA THR A 131 5.71 11.27 -3.05
C THR A 131 6.66 10.39 -3.87
N ALA A 132 7.61 9.71 -3.21
CA ALA A 132 8.48 8.74 -3.89
C ALA A 132 7.67 7.62 -4.55
N VAL A 133 6.64 7.12 -3.85
CA VAL A 133 5.72 6.09 -4.34
C VAL A 133 4.97 6.58 -5.58
N GLY A 134 4.40 7.78 -5.52
CA GLY A 134 3.66 8.38 -6.64
C GLY A 134 4.52 8.59 -7.87
N ARG A 135 5.76 9.09 -7.70
CA ARG A 135 6.74 9.25 -8.79
C ARG A 135 7.04 7.93 -9.49
N VAL A 136 7.21 6.84 -8.73
CA VAL A 136 7.43 5.50 -9.29
C VAL A 136 6.21 5.01 -10.08
N LEU A 137 5.01 5.18 -9.53
CA LEU A 137 3.78 4.77 -10.18
C LEU A 137 3.51 5.58 -11.46
N LEU A 138 3.72 6.90 -11.43
CA LEU A 138 3.60 7.76 -12.60
C LEU A 138 4.66 7.46 -13.66
N ALA A 139 5.90 7.19 -13.26
CA ALA A 139 6.96 6.81 -14.18
C ALA A 139 6.66 5.53 -14.96
N GLY A 140 5.82 4.65 -14.40
CA GLY A 140 5.32 3.44 -15.04
C GLY A 140 4.17 3.64 -16.04
N LEU A 141 3.59 4.85 -16.11
CA LEU A 141 2.57 5.21 -17.10
C LEU A 141 3.21 5.66 -18.42
N PRO A 142 2.47 5.64 -19.54
CA PRO A 142 2.87 6.31 -20.77
C PRO A 142 3.17 7.81 -20.52
N ALA A 143 3.99 8.41 -21.38
CA ALA A 143 4.57 9.75 -21.18
C ALA A 143 3.59 10.94 -21.13
N ASP A 144 2.30 10.71 -21.28
CA ASP A 144 1.26 11.76 -21.32
C ASP A 144 0.72 12.18 -19.94
N GLY A 145 1.44 11.87 -18.84
CA GLY A 145 0.99 12.09 -17.46
C GLY A 145 1.26 13.50 -16.91
N PRO A 146 0.62 13.88 -15.78
CA PRO A 146 0.56 15.25 -15.23
C PRO A 146 1.79 15.72 -14.44
N CYS A 147 2.96 15.10 -14.58
CA CYS A 147 4.16 15.43 -13.80
C CYS A 147 5.30 15.94 -14.71
N GLU A 148 6.25 16.68 -14.12
CA GLU A 148 7.41 17.14 -14.88
C GLU A 148 8.15 15.94 -15.51
N GLU A 149 8.14 15.90 -16.84
CA GLU A 149 8.69 14.80 -17.65
C GLU A 149 10.16 14.50 -17.30
N THR A 150 10.94 15.54 -16.95
CA THR A 150 12.36 15.41 -16.58
C THR A 150 12.58 14.55 -15.33
N GLU A 151 11.73 14.71 -14.30
CA GLU A 151 11.87 13.94 -13.06
C GLU A 151 11.43 12.48 -13.27
N LEU A 152 10.32 12.26 -13.96
CA LEU A 152 9.84 10.91 -14.26
C LEU A 152 10.79 10.17 -15.21
N ALA A 153 11.40 10.86 -16.18
CA ALA A 153 12.43 10.28 -17.03
C ALA A 153 13.64 9.81 -16.22
N ALA A 154 14.09 10.61 -15.23
CA ALA A 154 15.15 10.20 -14.32
C ALA A 154 14.77 8.97 -13.49
N VAL A 155 13.52 8.87 -13.02
CA VAL A 155 13.01 7.70 -12.30
C VAL A 155 12.99 6.46 -13.20
N ARG A 156 12.55 6.59 -14.46
CA ARG A 156 12.56 5.49 -15.45
C ARG A 156 13.98 4.96 -15.70
N VAL A 157 14.95 5.85 -15.75
CA VAL A 157 16.37 5.47 -15.98
C VAL A 157 16.99 4.82 -14.75
N ARG A 158 16.83 5.40 -13.56
CA ARG A 158 17.47 4.90 -12.34
C ARG A 158 16.68 3.76 -11.65
N GLY A 159 15.39 3.58 -11.98
CA GLY A 159 14.53 2.51 -11.46
C GLY A 159 14.00 2.74 -10.04
N TRP A 160 14.16 3.93 -9.47
CA TRP A 160 13.67 4.25 -8.12
C TRP A 160 13.44 5.75 -7.95
N ALA A 161 12.66 6.13 -6.94
CA ALA A 161 12.45 7.50 -6.54
C ALA A 161 12.73 7.69 -5.05
N ALA A 162 13.03 8.93 -4.66
CA ALA A 162 13.21 9.33 -3.27
C ALA A 162 12.36 10.56 -2.94
N GLU A 163 12.01 10.68 -1.67
CA GLU A 163 11.30 11.82 -1.09
C GLU A 163 11.94 12.16 0.27
N SER A 164 12.06 13.44 0.57
CA SER A 164 12.53 13.89 1.87
C SER A 164 11.74 15.10 2.33
N ALA A 165 10.90 14.90 3.34
CA ALA A 165 10.14 15.94 4.05
C ALA A 165 9.24 16.82 3.14
N GLU A 166 8.83 16.34 1.96
CA GLU A 166 8.04 17.09 0.99
C GLU A 166 6.54 17.15 1.34
N HIS A 167 6.09 16.41 2.37
CA HIS A 167 4.70 16.32 2.80
C HIS A 167 4.47 16.88 4.21
N ARG A 168 3.16 17.05 4.58
CA ARG A 168 2.71 17.44 5.93
C ARG A 168 3.32 16.64 7.05
N GLU A 169 3.65 15.37 6.79
CA GLU A 169 4.35 14.49 7.71
C GLU A 169 5.78 14.31 7.18
N PRO A 170 6.81 14.87 7.87
CA PRO A 170 8.18 14.80 7.42
C PRO A 170 8.70 13.36 7.49
N VAL A 171 8.61 12.67 6.37
CA VAL A 171 9.18 11.33 6.16
C VAL A 171 10.31 11.39 5.15
N THR A 172 11.29 10.50 5.31
CA THR A 172 12.22 10.12 4.27
C THR A 172 11.73 8.82 3.67
N CYS A 173 11.63 8.75 2.35
CA CYS A 173 11.11 7.58 1.65
C CYS A 173 11.93 7.29 0.39
N VAL A 174 12.12 6.02 0.07
CA VAL A 174 12.60 5.52 -1.23
C VAL A 174 11.63 4.47 -1.74
N ALA A 175 11.35 4.49 -3.04
CA ALA A 175 10.40 3.57 -3.67
C ALA A 175 10.96 2.99 -4.97
N ALA A 176 10.57 1.74 -5.28
CA ALA A 176 10.93 1.00 -6.48
C ALA A 176 9.67 0.38 -7.12
N PRO A 177 9.63 0.25 -8.46
CA PRO A 177 8.48 -0.30 -9.16
C PRO A 177 8.40 -1.82 -9.00
N VAL A 178 7.18 -2.31 -8.82
CA VAL A 178 6.81 -3.72 -8.99
C VAL A 178 6.15 -3.85 -10.36
N ALA A 179 6.75 -4.64 -11.24
CA ALA A 179 6.27 -4.85 -12.59
C ALA A 179 5.38 -6.09 -12.70
N GLY A 180 4.31 -5.99 -13.45
CA GLY A 180 3.48 -7.10 -13.88
C GLY A 180 3.89 -7.62 -15.27
N SER A 181 3.03 -8.43 -15.87
CA SER A 181 3.22 -8.94 -17.23
C SER A 181 3.38 -7.79 -18.24
N GLY A 182 4.31 -7.94 -19.18
CA GLY A 182 4.62 -6.90 -20.15
C GLY A 182 5.41 -5.72 -19.62
N GLY A 183 5.99 -5.80 -18.41
CA GLY A 183 6.85 -4.77 -17.84
C GLY A 183 6.12 -3.52 -17.32
N ARG A 184 4.79 -3.52 -17.26
CA ARG A 184 4.00 -2.41 -16.71
C ARG A 184 4.15 -2.35 -15.20
N THR A 185 4.37 -1.17 -14.65
CA THR A 185 4.32 -0.95 -13.19
C THR A 185 2.90 -1.18 -12.67
N VAL A 186 2.72 -2.18 -11.81
CA VAL A 186 1.44 -2.53 -11.18
C VAL A 186 1.35 -2.05 -9.74
N ALA A 187 2.50 -1.91 -9.08
CA ALA A 187 2.61 -1.42 -7.70
C ALA A 187 3.98 -0.74 -7.48
N ALA A 188 4.14 -0.13 -6.33
CA ALA A 188 5.43 0.35 -5.83
C ALA A 188 5.71 -0.26 -4.45
N CYS A 189 6.93 -0.78 -4.27
CA CYS A 189 7.46 -1.16 -2.97
C CYS A 189 8.30 -0.01 -2.43
N ALA A 190 8.14 0.34 -1.16
CA ALA A 190 8.81 1.49 -0.58
C ALA A 190 9.37 1.21 0.83
N LEU A 191 10.45 1.90 1.16
CA LEU A 191 10.99 2.02 2.51
C LEU A 191 10.73 3.43 3.01
N SER A 192 10.25 3.56 4.24
CA SER A 192 10.03 4.87 4.86
C SER A 192 10.46 4.90 6.33
N ALA A 193 10.87 6.10 6.76
CA ALA A 193 11.20 6.39 8.15
C ALA A 193 10.89 7.87 8.45
N PRO A 194 10.69 8.25 9.74
CA PRO A 194 10.60 9.66 10.10
C PRO A 194 11.89 10.41 9.73
N ALA A 195 11.77 11.56 9.09
CA ALA A 195 12.93 12.36 8.68
C ALA A 195 13.76 12.88 9.87
N SER A 196 13.16 12.92 11.07
CA SER A 196 13.84 13.24 12.32
C SER A 196 14.74 12.12 12.83
N GLN A 197 14.56 10.87 12.38
CA GLN A 197 15.29 9.68 12.85
C GLN A 197 16.28 9.17 11.81
N VAL A 198 15.97 9.31 10.51
CA VAL A 198 16.76 8.72 9.43
C VAL A 198 17.03 9.77 8.35
N ARG A 199 18.31 9.97 8.03
CA ARG A 199 18.72 10.90 6.99
C ARG A 199 18.47 10.29 5.59
N PRO A 200 18.18 11.12 4.57
CA PRO A 200 17.95 10.63 3.19
C PRO A 200 19.09 9.77 2.65
N ALA A 201 20.34 10.16 2.90
CA ALA A 201 21.52 9.42 2.47
C ALA A 201 21.65 8.04 3.13
N GLU A 202 21.14 7.87 4.34
CA GLU A 202 21.14 6.60 5.06
C GLU A 202 20.10 5.65 4.44
N LEU A 203 18.88 6.13 4.22
CA LEU A 203 17.84 5.33 3.59
C LEU A 203 18.19 4.99 2.13
N ALA A 204 18.87 5.89 1.41
CA ALA A 204 19.32 5.66 0.04
C ALA A 204 20.31 4.48 -0.10
N ARG A 205 21.04 4.13 0.97
CA ARG A 205 21.92 2.95 0.98
C ARG A 205 21.14 1.64 0.86
N MET A 206 19.85 1.66 1.19
CA MET A 206 18.96 0.50 1.10
C MET A 206 18.35 0.32 -0.29
N VAL A 207 18.56 1.25 -1.22
CA VAL A 207 18.00 1.19 -2.58
C VAL A 207 18.36 -0.12 -3.32
N PRO A 208 19.60 -0.64 -3.28
CA PRO A 208 19.91 -1.92 -3.93
C PRO A 208 19.05 -3.07 -3.39
N GLU A 209 18.83 -3.12 -2.09
CA GLU A 209 18.04 -4.18 -1.45
C GLU A 209 16.55 -4.03 -1.72
N LEU A 210 16.07 -2.79 -1.77
CA LEU A 210 14.70 -2.45 -2.18
C LEU A 210 14.44 -2.88 -3.63
N LEU A 211 15.35 -2.56 -4.55
CA LEU A 211 15.25 -2.96 -5.97
C LEU A 211 15.23 -4.47 -6.14
N CYS A 212 16.12 -5.21 -5.45
CA CYS A 212 16.10 -6.67 -5.45
C CYS A 212 14.78 -7.24 -4.94
N THR A 213 14.20 -6.63 -3.89
CA THR A 213 12.92 -7.06 -3.34
C THR A 213 11.77 -6.77 -4.31
N ALA A 214 11.73 -5.58 -4.91
CA ALA A 214 10.72 -5.20 -5.90
C ALA A 214 10.78 -6.11 -7.15
N GLU A 215 11.98 -6.48 -7.60
CA GLU A 215 12.16 -7.44 -8.68
C GLU A 215 11.67 -8.84 -8.29
N ALA A 216 12.00 -9.32 -7.09
CA ALA A 216 11.53 -10.62 -6.61
C ALA A 216 9.99 -10.68 -6.54
N ILE A 217 9.34 -9.61 -6.09
CA ILE A 217 7.88 -9.48 -6.11
C ILE A 217 7.38 -9.51 -7.57
N SER A 218 8.01 -8.74 -8.46
CA SER A 218 7.64 -8.68 -9.88
C SER A 218 7.67 -10.06 -10.54
N LEU A 219 8.75 -10.81 -10.35
CA LEU A 219 8.89 -12.18 -10.86
C LEU A 219 7.84 -13.13 -10.28
N ALA A 220 7.56 -13.04 -8.98
CA ALA A 220 6.55 -13.87 -8.32
C ALA A 220 5.13 -13.51 -8.79
N TYR A 221 4.88 -12.27 -9.16
CA TYR A 221 3.61 -11.78 -9.70
C TYR A 221 3.43 -12.08 -11.20
N GLY A 222 4.42 -12.70 -11.86
CA GLY A 222 4.38 -13.02 -13.29
C GLY A 222 4.88 -11.88 -14.18
N GLY A 223 5.58 -10.92 -13.61
CA GLY A 223 6.28 -9.87 -14.35
C GLY A 223 7.55 -10.38 -15.04
N SER A 224 8.03 -9.65 -16.02
CA SER A 224 9.35 -9.87 -16.61
C SER A 224 10.41 -9.20 -15.75
N PRO A 225 11.65 -9.73 -15.68
CA PRO A 225 12.75 -9.04 -15.01
C PRO A 225 12.91 -7.63 -15.60
N THR A 226 12.96 -6.64 -14.74
CA THR A 226 13.32 -5.28 -15.17
C THR A 226 14.76 -5.27 -15.62
N PRO A 227 15.09 -4.66 -16.79
CA PRO A 227 16.44 -4.73 -17.32
C PRO A 227 17.46 -4.09 -16.37
N ARG A 228 18.47 -4.86 -15.94
CA ARG A 228 19.80 -4.44 -15.49
C ARG A 228 20.09 -4.03 -14.04
N TRP A 229 19.19 -4.14 -13.06
CA TRP A 229 19.53 -3.64 -11.71
C TRP A 229 20.11 -4.69 -10.75
N CYS A 230 19.88 -5.99 -11.00
CA CYS A 230 20.28 -7.08 -10.10
C CYS A 230 21.52 -7.90 -10.52
N GLU A 231 22.11 -7.68 -11.68
CA GLU A 231 23.16 -8.58 -12.19
C GLU A 231 24.42 -8.67 -11.32
N ASN A 232 24.63 -7.78 -10.36
CA ASN A 232 25.94 -7.73 -9.69
C ASN A 232 25.97 -7.92 -8.16
N ARG A 233 24.83 -8.11 -7.43
CA ARG A 233 24.91 -8.14 -5.94
C ARG A 233 23.92 -8.99 -5.15
N CYS A 234 22.92 -9.61 -5.73
CA CYS A 234 22.00 -10.44 -4.94
C CYS A 234 22.38 -11.92 -4.96
N GLY A 235 23.19 -12.33 -3.99
CA GLY A 235 23.47 -13.76 -3.70
C GLY A 235 22.31 -14.51 -3.04
N ALA A 236 21.10 -14.01 -3.02
CA ALA A 236 19.93 -14.69 -2.46
C ALA A 236 19.15 -15.44 -3.55
N ARG A 237 19.52 -16.69 -3.78
CA ARG A 237 18.67 -17.64 -4.51
C ARG A 237 17.36 -17.82 -3.71
N PRO A 238 16.18 -17.76 -4.35
CA PRO A 238 14.93 -18.14 -3.69
C PRO A 238 15.01 -19.61 -3.28
N ALA A 239 14.59 -19.93 -2.06
CA ALA A 239 14.47 -21.29 -1.56
C ALA A 239 13.59 -22.09 -2.52
N GLY A 240 14.15 -23.23 -3.02
CA GLY A 240 13.63 -24.00 -4.13
C GLY A 240 12.16 -24.40 -3.98
N ARG A 241 11.45 -24.25 -5.06
CA ARG A 241 10.20 -24.93 -5.33
C ARG A 241 10.45 -26.45 -5.20
N ALA A 242 9.86 -27.07 -4.19
CA ALA A 242 9.85 -28.52 -4.09
C ALA A 242 9.15 -29.09 -5.34
N SER A 243 9.92 -29.70 -6.22
CA SER A 243 9.44 -30.44 -7.38
C SER A 243 8.59 -31.61 -6.89
N ARG A 244 7.27 -31.53 -7.09
CA ARG A 244 6.42 -32.72 -7.01
C ARG A 244 6.77 -33.61 -8.19
N THR A 245 7.67 -34.58 -7.97
CA THR A 245 7.86 -35.71 -8.87
C THR A 245 6.64 -36.63 -8.77
N SER A 246 5.81 -36.58 -9.81
CA SER A 246 4.76 -37.57 -10.02
C SER A 246 5.41 -38.92 -10.35
N GLY A 247 5.48 -39.81 -9.35
CA GLY A 247 5.84 -41.20 -9.55
C GLY A 247 4.76 -41.91 -10.36
N ARG A 248 4.99 -42.15 -11.63
CA ARG A 248 4.25 -43.12 -12.43
C ARG A 248 4.67 -44.52 -11.97
N ALA A 249 3.81 -45.21 -11.24
CA ALA A 249 3.93 -46.62 -11.02
C ALA A 249 3.60 -47.38 -12.32
N SER A 250 4.62 -47.95 -12.93
CA SER A 250 4.49 -48.90 -14.03
C SER A 250 4.05 -50.26 -13.48
N ALA A 251 2.86 -50.70 -13.81
CA ALA A 251 2.41 -52.07 -13.57
C ALA A 251 2.99 -52.97 -14.64
N ALA A 252 3.99 -53.77 -14.25
CA ALA A 252 4.45 -54.90 -15.07
C ALA A 252 3.66 -56.14 -14.71
N ARG A 253 2.85 -56.64 -15.63
CA ARG A 253 2.30 -58.01 -15.63
C ARG A 253 3.41 -59.00 -15.89
N ARG A 254 3.52 -60.03 -15.08
CA ARG A 254 3.95 -61.40 -15.47
C ARG A 254 3.15 -62.44 -14.68
N ARG A 255 2.47 -63.26 -15.43
CA ARG A 255 2.24 -64.70 -15.41
C ARG A 255 2.25 -65.39 -14.05
#